data_a18c9d849e469dc41e33a627b465ab65
#
_entry.id   a18c9d849e469dc41e33a627b465ab65
#
_cell.length_a   1.000
_cell.length_b   1.000
_cell.length_c   1.000
_cell.angle_alpha   90.00
_cell.angle_beta   90.00
_cell.angle_gamma   90.00
#
_symmetry.space_group_name_H-M   'P 1'
#
loop_
_entity.id
_entity.type
_entity.pdbx_description
1 polymer ?
#
loop_
_entity_poly.entity_id
_entity_poly.type
_entity_poly.pdbx_seq_one_letter_code
_entity_poly.pdbx_strand_id
1 'polypeptide(L)' 'MAQTFAGRTPKGHELYREVGGDHWFVREPVKTFKALNTVRDLHRRRPIGRFGSFTEAAAAIDGGRA' A
#
# COMPACT_ATOMS: atom_id res chain seq x y z
N MET A 1 2.31 -15.32 -2.12
CA MET A 1 1.74 -15.07 -0.81
C MET A 1 0.49 -14.22 -0.95
N ALA A 2 -0.52 -14.52 -0.16
CA ALA A 2 -1.78 -13.82 -0.24
C ALA A 2 -1.72 -12.50 0.54
N GLN A 3 -2.32 -11.47 -0.03
CA GLN A 3 -2.45 -10.17 0.59
C GLN A 3 -3.92 -9.80 0.63
N THR A 4 -4.34 -9.12 1.69
CA THR A 4 -5.71 -8.67 1.82
C THR A 4 -5.75 -7.15 1.92
N PHE A 5 -6.77 -6.57 1.31
CA PHE A 5 -6.98 -5.12 1.38
C PHE A 5 -7.32 -4.73 2.81
N ALA A 6 -6.53 -3.81 3.38
CA ALA A 6 -6.72 -3.38 4.76
C ALA A 6 -7.49 -2.06 4.86
N GLY A 7 -7.32 -1.17 3.89
CA GLY A 7 -7.99 0.11 3.91
C GLY A 7 -7.25 1.15 3.10
N ARG A 8 -7.83 2.36 3.05
CA ARG A 8 -7.26 3.49 2.33
C ARG A 8 -6.89 4.58 3.33
N THR A 9 -5.70 5.17 3.16
CA THR A 9 -5.26 6.24 4.03
C THR A 9 -5.89 7.58 3.64
N PRO A 10 -5.82 8.59 4.52
CA PRO A 10 -6.31 9.93 4.17
C PRO A 10 -5.69 10.54 2.92
N LYS A 11 -4.46 10.18 2.60
CA LYS A 11 -3.80 10.67 1.38
C LYS A 11 -4.09 9.81 0.15
N GLY A 12 -4.94 8.81 0.28
CA GLY A 12 -5.37 8.00 -0.85
C GLY A 12 -4.52 6.76 -1.14
N HIS A 13 -3.59 6.42 -0.27
CA HIS A 13 -2.82 5.20 -0.41
C HIS A 13 -3.68 4.00 -0.02
N GLU A 14 -3.65 2.95 -0.83
CA GLU A 14 -4.34 1.70 -0.52
C GLU A 14 -3.36 0.75 0.16
N LEU A 15 -3.71 0.32 1.37
CA LEU A 15 -2.85 -0.57 2.16
C LEU A 15 -3.34 -2.00 2.10
N TYR A 16 -2.39 -2.91 1.98
CA TYR A 16 -2.61 -4.35 1.96
C TYR A 16 -1.75 -5.00 3.03
N ARG A 17 -2.28 -6.03 3.63
CA ARG A 17 -1.57 -6.79 4.67
C ARG A 17 -1.40 -8.22 4.22
N GLU A 18 -0.24 -8.81 4.50
CA GLU A 18 0.00 -10.22 4.27
C GLU A 18 -0.90 -11.05 5.17
N VAL A 19 -1.59 -12.02 4.60
CA VAL A 19 -2.46 -12.92 5.37
C VAL A 19 -1.61 -13.79 6.27
N GLY A 20 -1.91 -13.73 7.57
CA GLY A 20 -1.17 -14.51 8.57
C GLY A 20 0.15 -13.89 9.00
N GLY A 21 0.46 -12.69 8.55
CA GLY A 21 1.70 -12.00 8.89
C GLY A 21 1.50 -10.53 9.23
N ASP A 22 2.61 -9.84 9.41
CA ASP A 22 2.60 -8.42 9.75
C ASP A 22 3.29 -7.55 8.69
N HIS A 23 3.59 -8.10 7.53
CA HIS A 23 4.12 -7.35 6.40
C HIS A 23 3.01 -6.56 5.73
N TRP A 24 3.29 -5.31 5.39
CA TRP A 24 2.34 -4.41 4.76
C TRP A 24 2.84 -3.97 3.40
N PHE A 25 1.89 -3.71 2.52
CA PHE A 25 2.16 -3.29 1.15
C PHE A 25 1.29 -2.10 0.82
N VAL A 26 1.76 -1.26 -0.08
CA VAL A 26 1.01 -0.09 -0.53
C VAL A 26 0.84 -0.15 -2.04
N ARG A 27 -0.36 0.21 -2.49
CA ARG A 27 -0.63 0.54 -3.87
C ARG A 27 -0.85 2.05 -3.92
N GLU A 28 0.05 2.74 -4.60
CA GLU A 28 0.00 4.19 -4.64
C GLU A 28 -1.11 4.67 -5.56
N PRO A 29 -1.72 5.84 -5.27
CA PRO A 29 -2.77 6.38 -6.12
C PRO A 29 -2.21 6.70 -7.50
N VAL A 30 -2.96 6.34 -8.54
CA VAL A 30 -2.61 6.66 -9.92
C VAL A 30 -3.21 8.02 -10.25
N LYS A 31 -2.36 8.99 -10.51
CA LYS A 31 -2.81 10.36 -10.78
C LYS A 31 -3.22 10.57 -12.22
N THR A 32 -2.56 9.92 -13.16
CA THR A 32 -2.88 10.01 -14.59
C THR A 32 -2.54 8.72 -15.29
N PHE A 33 -3.22 8.46 -16.42
CA PHE A 33 -2.88 7.31 -17.25
C PHE A 33 -1.47 7.39 -17.81
N LYS A 34 -0.96 8.61 -18.02
CA LYS A 34 0.38 8.80 -18.55
C LYS A 34 1.46 8.31 -17.60
N ALA A 35 1.14 8.20 -16.32
CA ALA A 35 2.07 7.67 -15.33
C ALA A 35 2.18 6.15 -15.38
N LEU A 36 1.30 5.48 -16.15
CA LEU A 36 1.27 4.02 -16.23
C LEU A 36 1.96 3.57 -17.51
N ASN A 37 2.95 2.70 -17.37
CA ASN A 37 3.60 2.11 -18.53
C ASN A 37 2.87 0.86 -19.01
N THR A 38 2.23 0.13 -18.09
CA THR A 38 1.52 -1.11 -18.38
C THR A 38 0.37 -1.30 -17.42
N VAL A 39 -0.54 -2.23 -17.75
CA VAL A 39 -1.61 -2.65 -16.85
C VAL A 39 -1.03 -3.20 -15.53
N ARG A 40 0.17 -3.78 -15.59
CA ARG A 40 0.85 -4.31 -14.41
C ARG A 40 1.05 -3.24 -13.34
N ASP A 41 1.34 -1.99 -13.75
CA ASP A 41 1.60 -0.91 -12.81
C ASP A 41 0.35 -0.56 -11.98
N LEU A 42 -0.85 -0.79 -12.51
CA LEU A 42 -2.10 -0.58 -11.78
C LEU A 42 -2.22 -1.47 -10.54
N HIS A 43 -1.62 -2.65 -10.59
CA HIS A 43 -1.77 -3.64 -9.53
C HIS A 43 -0.49 -3.82 -8.71
N ARG A 44 0.52 -3.01 -9.00
CA ARG A 44 1.79 -3.13 -8.31
C ARG A 44 1.66 -2.68 -6.87
N ARG A 45 2.11 -3.54 -5.96
CA ARG A 45 2.10 -3.26 -4.53
C ARG A 45 3.52 -3.27 -4.02
N ARG A 46 3.91 -2.16 -3.40
CA ARG A 46 5.27 -1.98 -2.89
C ARG A 46 5.32 -2.38 -1.42
N PRO A 47 6.28 -3.23 -1.00
CA PRO A 47 6.43 -3.54 0.42
C PRO A 47 6.88 -2.29 1.19
N ILE A 48 6.27 -2.06 2.34
CA ILE A 48 6.57 -0.89 3.18
C ILE A 48 7.10 -1.26 4.55
N GLY A 49 7.09 -2.54 4.91
CA GLY A 49 7.65 -2.99 6.17
C GLY A 49 6.64 -3.73 7.02
N ARG A 50 6.98 -3.87 8.29
CA ARG A 50 6.18 -4.62 9.26
C ARG A 50 5.56 -3.64 10.25
N PHE A 51 4.25 -3.74 10.41
CA PHE A 51 3.51 -2.87 11.32
C PHE A 51 2.49 -3.71 12.10
N GLY A 52 2.21 -3.29 13.32
CA GLY A 52 1.27 -4.02 14.16
C GLY A 52 -0.19 -3.69 13.88
N SER A 53 -0.47 -2.57 13.21
CA SER A 53 -1.84 -2.15 12.93
C SER A 53 -1.92 -1.30 11.68
N PHE A 54 -3.14 -1.17 11.15
CA PHE A 54 -3.41 -0.28 10.02
C PHE A 54 -3.03 1.18 10.36
N THR A 55 -3.33 1.63 11.57
CA THR A 55 -3.02 2.98 11.98
C THR A 55 -1.53 3.28 11.90
N GLU A 56 -0.70 2.35 12.35
CA GLU A 56 0.75 2.50 12.27
C GLU A 56 1.24 2.53 10.82
N ALA A 57 0.74 1.61 10.00
CA ALA A 57 1.13 1.54 8.59
C ALA A 57 0.69 2.81 7.85
N ALA A 58 -0.52 3.29 8.10
CA ALA A 58 -1.04 4.50 7.49
C ALA A 58 -0.21 5.73 7.88
N ALA A 59 0.14 5.85 9.16
CA ALA A 59 0.97 6.96 9.62
C ALA A 59 2.35 6.93 8.96
N ALA A 60 2.95 5.76 8.80
CA ALA A 60 4.25 5.63 8.19
C ALA A 60 4.22 6.03 6.71
N ILE A 61 3.24 5.55 5.95
CA ILE A 61 3.18 5.83 4.52
C ILE A 61 2.75 7.28 4.24
N ASP A 62 1.77 7.79 4.96
CA ASP A 62 1.31 9.16 4.79
C ASP A 62 2.34 10.16 5.31
N GLY A 63 3.13 9.76 6.31
CA GLY A 63 4.21 10.58 6.83
C GLY A 63 5.49 10.53 6.01
N GLY A 64 5.54 9.75 4.94
CA GLY A 64 6.70 9.65 4.07
C GLY A 64 7.86 8.85 4.64
N ARG A 65 7.61 8.02 5.65
CA ARG A 65 8.66 7.22 6.29
C ARG A 65 8.79 5.81 5.71
N ALA A 66 7.89 5.43 4.85
CA ALA A 66 7.88 4.10 4.26
C ALA A 66 7.89 4.14 2.74
#